data_32d0edd99482e80758a27c9729c4277d
#
_entry.id   32d0edd99482e80758a27c9729c4277d
#
_cell.length_a   1.000
_cell.length_b   1.000
_cell.length_c   1.000
_cell.angle_alpha   90.00
_cell.angle_beta   90.00
_cell.angle_gamma   90.00
#
_symmetry.space_group_name_H-M   'P 1'
#
loop_
_entity.id
_entity.type
_entity.pdbx_description
1 polymer ?
#
loop_
_entity_poly.entity_id
_entity_poly.type
_entity_poly.pdbx_seq_one_letter_code
_entity_poly.pdbx_strand_id
1 'polypeptide(L)'
;DTLTVRNLTASAYGASFYGGGTMKGKTLDFNVFGDKIYLAPWLKDYADVHGYLTAEGHLSGTTDKPIFEGNIGSDKLRINGTVLTNVRGSVYVDPTVVNFKNLGFDQGEKGKFVLQGGMTLTGEHRLFGYATMNDGDLTSLTNLAGVKLHNTTGLINGRVDLGGNLKNPDIALKGTIDDLTVGDHLLGTSQVDVALQNRRFTVNTFQVPVGDGMLAAAGHADLDGKTDIQIAANKVDLSLLLPITGKEIPLTGNLNFIANVSGETRNPKVELSADMTNATYNGVFVDRVYAMATMEDKVIKIQQLVGQRGQYKSKIYGDIPLAALYTSSYLPPGDKSAMDLVVDVNDEDLAVLPLMTPNSIALSSSRLRNSLKKMLKK
;
A
#
# COMPACT_ATOMS: atom_id res chain seq x y z
N ASP A 1 19.12 55.53 6.72
CA ASP A 1 19.13 55.25 8.17
C ASP A 1 19.21 53.77 8.41
N THR A 2 20.03 53.36 9.38
CA THR A 2 20.16 51.96 9.79
C THR A 2 19.60 51.82 11.21
N LEU A 3 18.63 50.92 11.38
CA LEU A 3 18.11 50.53 12.67
C LEU A 3 18.92 49.33 13.16
N THR A 4 19.54 49.43 14.34
CA THR A 4 20.21 48.31 15.00
C THR A 4 19.36 47.79 16.15
N VAL A 5 19.02 46.51 16.12
CA VAL A 5 18.28 45.83 17.18
C VAL A 5 19.22 44.87 17.88
N ARG A 6 19.55 45.12 19.13
CA ARG A 6 20.49 44.30 19.91
C ARG A 6 19.82 43.04 20.49
N ASN A 7 18.61 43.21 21.00
CA ASN A 7 17.79 42.14 21.59
C ASN A 7 16.35 42.30 21.12
N LEU A 8 15.88 41.40 20.28
CA LEU A 8 14.50 41.21 19.89
C LEU A 8 13.91 40.07 20.71
N THR A 9 12.78 40.27 21.32
CA THR A 9 11.99 39.19 21.90
C THR A 9 10.56 39.34 21.40
N ALA A 10 10.01 38.27 20.83
CA ALA A 10 8.63 38.23 20.37
C ALA A 10 8.02 36.89 20.75
N SER A 11 6.69 36.85 20.87
CA SER A 11 5.96 35.61 21.08
C SER A 11 4.74 35.53 20.17
N ALA A 12 4.48 34.33 19.60
CA ALA A 12 3.31 34.09 18.79
C ALA A 12 2.88 32.62 18.92
N TYR A 13 1.61 32.35 19.11
CA TYR A 13 1.03 31.01 19.23
C TYR A 13 1.77 30.08 20.22
N GLY A 14 2.26 30.64 21.33
CA GLY A 14 3.03 29.92 22.35
C GLY A 14 4.50 29.70 22.03
N ALA A 15 4.97 30.08 20.85
CA ALA A 15 6.39 30.10 20.50
C ALA A 15 7.06 31.39 21.04
N SER A 16 8.36 31.29 21.36
CA SER A 16 9.22 32.39 21.72
C SER A 16 10.26 32.61 20.64
N PHE A 17 10.45 33.84 20.22
CA PHE A 17 11.43 34.22 19.21
C PHE A 17 12.41 35.23 19.81
N TYR A 18 13.66 35.05 19.54
CA TYR A 18 14.77 35.85 19.98
C TYR A 18 15.62 36.26 18.79
N GLY A 19 16.28 37.41 18.83
CA GLY A 19 17.16 37.77 17.76
C GLY A 19 17.84 39.10 17.93
N GLY A 20 18.73 39.41 17.01
CA GLY A 20 19.40 40.68 16.92
C GLY A 20 20.01 40.89 15.54
N GLY A 21 20.15 42.11 15.12
CA GLY A 21 20.66 42.43 13.77
C GLY A 21 20.44 43.87 13.38
N THR A 22 20.43 44.08 12.08
CA THR A 22 20.26 45.44 11.50
C THR A 22 19.18 45.45 10.43
N MET A 23 18.51 46.59 10.30
CA MET A 23 17.63 46.88 9.18
C MET A 23 18.05 48.21 8.54
N LYS A 24 18.41 48.16 7.25
CA LYS A 24 18.76 49.34 6.45
C LYS A 24 17.70 49.57 5.39
N GLY A 25 16.89 50.61 5.58
CA GLY A 25 15.68 50.77 4.76
C GLY A 25 14.76 49.56 4.91
N LYS A 26 14.58 48.78 3.85
CA LYS A 26 13.80 47.52 3.87
C LYS A 26 14.68 46.27 3.98
N THR A 27 15.99 46.39 3.91
CA THR A 27 16.92 45.26 3.93
C THR A 27 17.11 44.73 5.35
N LEU A 28 16.94 43.45 5.54
CA LEU A 28 17.05 42.71 6.80
C LEU A 28 18.40 41.99 6.88
N ASP A 29 18.98 41.94 8.09
CA ASP A 29 20.18 41.24 8.45
C ASP A 29 20.11 40.88 9.95
N PHE A 30 19.46 39.76 10.28
CA PHE A 30 19.20 39.33 11.64
C PHE A 30 19.59 37.90 11.89
N ASN A 31 20.20 37.62 13.01
CA ASN A 31 20.27 36.28 13.55
C ASN A 31 19.06 36.06 14.47
N VAL A 32 18.35 34.94 14.23
CA VAL A 32 17.10 34.63 14.93
C VAL A 32 17.11 33.24 15.49
N PHE A 33 16.44 33.06 16.62
CA PHE A 33 16.20 31.76 17.25
C PHE A 33 14.71 31.71 17.64
N GLY A 34 14.06 30.60 17.29
CA GLY A 34 12.69 30.31 17.66
C GLY A 34 12.61 29.05 18.52
N ASP A 35 11.93 29.14 19.64
CA ASP A 35 11.69 28.01 20.53
C ASP A 35 10.20 27.69 20.63
N LYS A 36 9.89 26.40 20.77
CA LYS A 36 8.53 25.87 20.90
C LYS A 36 7.58 26.30 19.77
N ILE A 37 8.07 26.31 18.54
CA ILE A 37 7.26 26.63 17.36
C ILE A 37 6.27 25.48 17.15
N TYR A 38 4.97 25.74 17.38
CA TYR A 38 3.92 24.75 17.23
C TYR A 38 3.42 24.76 15.77
N LEU A 39 3.57 23.63 15.07
CA LEU A 39 3.29 23.54 13.63
C LEU A 39 1.83 23.32 13.26
N ALA A 40 1.01 22.74 14.15
CA ALA A 40 -0.36 22.36 13.84
C ALA A 40 -1.22 23.48 13.23
N PRO A 41 -1.20 24.75 13.71
CA PRO A 41 -2.01 25.82 13.13
C PRO A 41 -1.68 26.11 11.66
N TRP A 42 -0.45 25.83 11.25
CA TRP A 42 0.08 26.15 9.92
C TRP A 42 -0.10 25.01 8.93
N LEU A 43 -0.19 23.76 9.44
CA LEU A 43 -0.25 22.54 8.62
C LEU A 43 -1.60 21.82 8.71
N LYS A 44 -2.58 22.33 9.45
CA LYS A 44 -3.89 21.71 9.71
C LYS A 44 -4.66 21.29 8.44
N ASP A 45 -4.46 22.03 7.35
CA ASP A 45 -5.15 21.76 6.08
C ASP A 45 -4.43 20.69 5.24
N TYR A 46 -3.23 20.24 5.66
CA TYR A 46 -2.38 19.30 4.93
C TYR A 46 -2.12 18.00 5.71
N ALA A 47 -1.92 18.10 7.03
CA ALA A 47 -1.61 16.96 7.88
C ALA A 47 -1.98 17.22 9.34
N ASP A 48 -2.29 16.13 10.07
CA ASP A 48 -2.42 16.16 11.53
C ASP A 48 -1.03 16.15 12.17
N VAL A 49 -0.53 17.33 12.58
CA VAL A 49 0.84 17.51 13.11
C VAL A 49 0.80 17.95 14.56
N HIS A 50 1.50 17.21 15.42
CA HIS A 50 1.68 17.53 16.84
C HIS A 50 3.15 17.55 17.22
N GLY A 51 3.54 18.48 18.08
CA GLY A 51 4.91 18.66 18.54
C GLY A 51 5.42 20.06 18.29
N TYR A 52 6.65 20.31 18.70
CA TYR A 52 7.29 21.61 18.64
C TYR A 52 8.59 21.54 17.87
N LEU A 53 8.89 22.60 17.12
CA LEU A 53 10.19 22.83 16.49
C LEU A 53 10.98 23.88 17.24
N THR A 54 12.29 23.78 17.16
CA THR A 54 13.24 24.87 17.32
C THR A 54 13.77 25.27 15.94
N ALA A 55 14.06 26.55 15.75
CA ALA A 55 14.70 27.06 14.52
C ALA A 55 15.77 28.08 14.91
N GLU A 56 16.96 27.96 14.31
CA GLU A 56 18.06 28.88 14.48
C GLU A 56 18.67 29.21 13.14
N GLY A 57 18.85 30.50 12.84
CA GLY A 57 19.41 30.87 11.55
C GLY A 57 19.48 32.36 11.31
N HIS A 58 19.64 32.68 10.05
CA HIS A 58 19.80 34.02 9.53
C HIS A 58 18.55 34.44 8.73
N LEU A 59 17.99 35.60 9.11
CA LEU A 59 16.89 36.27 8.41
C LEU A 59 17.46 37.42 7.60
N SER A 60 17.38 37.32 6.31
CA SER A 60 17.90 38.27 5.31
C SER A 60 16.84 38.70 4.31
N GLY A 61 17.27 39.31 3.20
CA GLY A 61 16.36 39.79 2.16
C GLY A 61 15.75 41.15 2.53
N THR A 62 14.47 41.33 2.25
CA THR A 62 13.73 42.58 2.55
C THR A 62 12.46 42.28 3.32
N THR A 63 11.88 43.31 3.94
CA THR A 63 10.60 43.21 4.65
C THR A 63 9.46 42.69 3.78
N ASP A 64 9.52 42.93 2.47
CA ASP A 64 8.54 42.44 1.49
C ASP A 64 8.87 41.00 0.97
N LYS A 65 10.15 40.65 1.02
CA LYS A 65 10.66 39.32 0.60
C LYS A 65 11.71 38.82 1.61
N PRO A 66 11.28 38.39 2.80
CA PRO A 66 12.17 37.85 3.79
C PRO A 66 12.71 36.49 3.33
N ILE A 67 13.96 36.20 3.70
CA ILE A 67 14.64 34.93 3.45
C ILE A 67 15.15 34.43 4.79
N PHE A 68 14.76 33.22 5.15
CA PHE A 68 15.31 32.51 6.31
C PHE A 68 16.18 31.35 5.84
N GLU A 69 17.42 31.29 6.32
CA GLU A 69 18.32 30.17 6.12
C GLU A 69 18.90 29.74 7.48
N GLY A 70 18.67 28.48 7.85
CA GLY A 70 19.07 28.03 9.18
C GLY A 70 18.84 26.54 9.41
N ASN A 71 18.95 26.16 10.68
CA ASN A 71 18.73 24.81 11.14
C ASN A 71 17.40 24.72 11.89
N ILE A 72 16.75 23.58 11.74
CA ILE A 72 15.55 23.24 12.50
C ILE A 72 15.78 21.95 13.29
N GLY A 73 15.07 21.83 14.40
CA GLY A 73 15.15 20.63 15.23
C GLY A 73 13.86 20.36 16.00
N SER A 74 13.62 19.08 16.27
CA SER A 74 12.58 18.61 17.18
C SER A 74 13.01 17.26 17.75
N ASP A 75 12.79 17.09 19.04
CA ASP A 75 13.04 15.78 19.65
C ASP A 75 11.93 14.79 19.33
N LYS A 76 10.70 15.30 19.12
CA LYS A 76 9.54 14.46 18.81
C LYS A 76 8.46 15.23 18.06
N LEU A 77 8.10 14.73 16.89
CA LEU A 77 6.93 15.14 16.12
C LEU A 77 6.01 13.94 15.89
N ARG A 78 4.70 14.18 15.84
CA ARG A 78 3.72 13.20 15.39
C ARG A 78 3.03 13.74 14.15
N ILE A 79 3.07 13.00 13.06
CA ILE A 79 2.46 13.37 11.77
C ILE A 79 1.53 12.25 11.34
N ASN A 80 0.24 12.51 11.18
CA ASN A 80 -0.80 11.54 10.85
C ASN A 80 -0.72 10.25 11.70
N GLY A 81 -0.46 10.42 13.01
CA GLY A 81 -0.33 9.31 13.95
C GLY A 81 1.07 8.68 14.05
N THR A 82 1.94 8.88 13.06
CA THR A 82 3.32 8.36 13.08
C THR A 82 4.23 9.28 13.91
N VAL A 83 5.01 8.67 14.79
CA VAL A 83 5.98 9.38 15.66
C VAL A 83 7.33 9.43 14.98
N LEU A 84 7.86 10.63 14.80
CA LEU A 84 9.21 10.91 14.33
C LEU A 84 10.03 11.51 15.48
N THR A 85 11.27 11.08 15.62
CA THR A 85 12.18 11.56 16.66
C THR A 85 13.49 12.07 16.05
N ASN A 86 14.28 12.80 16.82
CA ASN A 86 15.59 13.32 16.40
C ASN A 86 15.54 14.11 15.09
N VAL A 87 14.43 14.84 14.85
CA VAL A 87 14.30 15.64 13.64
C VAL A 87 15.33 16.77 13.66
N ARG A 88 16.25 16.77 12.68
CA ARG A 88 17.31 17.78 12.55
C ARG A 88 17.60 18.01 11.08
N GLY A 89 17.77 19.27 10.69
CA GLY A 89 18.14 19.59 9.32
C GLY A 89 18.31 21.06 9.05
N SER A 90 18.82 21.38 7.87
CA SER A 90 18.93 22.75 7.38
C SER A 90 17.78 23.07 6.45
N VAL A 91 17.25 24.27 6.59
CA VAL A 91 16.11 24.75 5.80
C VAL A 91 16.43 26.11 5.20
N TYR A 92 16.00 26.29 3.96
CA TYR A 92 15.89 27.58 3.30
C TYR A 92 14.40 27.88 3.06
N VAL A 93 13.96 29.07 3.45
CA VAL A 93 12.58 29.52 3.27
C VAL A 93 12.58 30.94 2.73
N ASP A 94 11.86 31.17 1.63
CA ASP A 94 11.49 32.49 1.16
C ASP A 94 9.97 32.53 0.85
N PRO A 95 9.37 33.65 0.42
CA PRO A 95 7.95 33.72 0.13
C PRO A 95 7.45 32.77 -0.96
N THR A 96 8.35 32.15 -1.72
CA THR A 96 8.02 31.29 -2.87
C THR A 96 8.31 29.82 -2.65
N VAL A 97 9.23 29.47 -1.72
CA VAL A 97 9.69 28.09 -1.56
C VAL A 97 10.10 27.80 -0.12
N VAL A 98 9.86 26.56 0.30
CA VAL A 98 10.53 25.92 1.42
C VAL A 98 11.38 24.78 0.90
N ASN A 99 12.66 24.74 1.26
CA ASN A 99 13.61 23.73 0.81
C ASN A 99 14.45 23.22 1.99
N PHE A 100 14.39 21.91 2.23
CA PHE A 100 15.21 21.19 3.20
C PHE A 100 16.46 20.63 2.52
N LYS A 101 17.64 20.98 3.01
CA LYS A 101 18.90 20.52 2.42
C LYS A 101 19.25 19.12 2.90
N ASN A 102 19.05 18.83 4.19
CA ASN A 102 19.33 17.51 4.80
C ASN A 102 18.45 17.36 6.05
N LEU A 103 17.17 17.08 5.89
CA LEU A 103 16.29 16.85 7.03
C LEU A 103 16.33 15.38 7.43
N GLY A 104 17.10 15.08 8.48
CA GLY A 104 17.17 13.75 9.08
C GLY A 104 16.11 13.56 10.15
N PHE A 105 15.57 12.37 10.28
CA PHE A 105 14.70 11.96 11.39
C PHE A 105 14.70 10.45 11.57
N ASP A 106 14.33 10.02 12.78
CA ASP A 106 14.19 8.62 13.14
C ASP A 106 12.72 8.24 13.24
N GLN A 107 12.41 6.99 12.93
CA GLN A 107 11.09 6.38 13.08
C GLN A 107 11.24 5.06 13.85
N GLY A 108 10.55 4.95 14.98
CA GLY A 108 10.72 3.81 15.86
C GLY A 108 12.14 3.69 16.38
N GLU A 109 12.62 2.47 16.57
CA GLU A 109 13.96 2.21 17.12
C GLU A 109 15.08 2.17 16.05
N LYS A 110 14.74 1.77 14.82
CA LYS A 110 15.71 1.48 13.76
C LYS A 110 15.62 2.44 12.57
N GLY A 111 14.41 2.89 12.21
CA GLY A 111 14.16 3.63 10.98
C GLY A 111 14.91 4.96 10.94
N LYS A 112 15.73 5.15 9.91
CA LYS A 112 16.51 6.36 9.64
C LYS A 112 16.08 6.95 8.29
N PHE A 113 15.79 8.24 8.29
CA PHE A 113 15.33 8.94 7.10
C PHE A 113 16.14 10.20 6.88
N VAL A 114 16.41 10.52 5.61
CA VAL A 114 16.97 11.80 5.19
C VAL A 114 16.16 12.31 4.01
N LEU A 115 15.55 13.49 4.18
CA LEU A 115 14.80 14.21 3.15
C LEU A 115 15.66 15.35 2.60
N GLN A 116 15.75 15.44 1.27
CA GLN A 116 16.29 16.58 0.53
C GLN A 116 15.25 17.05 -0.47
N GLY A 117 14.90 18.32 -0.43
CA GLY A 117 13.88 18.89 -1.30
C GLY A 117 12.86 19.70 -0.53
N GLY A 118 11.75 20.00 -1.15
CA GLY A 118 10.76 20.87 -0.56
C GLY A 118 9.55 21.09 -1.43
N MET A 119 8.97 22.28 -1.28
CA MET A 119 7.73 22.64 -1.96
C MET A 119 7.72 24.13 -2.31
N THR A 120 7.14 24.49 -3.45
CA THR A 120 6.81 25.90 -3.72
C THR A 120 5.62 26.34 -2.86
N LEU A 121 5.71 27.52 -2.26
CA LEU A 121 4.65 28.10 -1.40
C LEU A 121 3.63 28.89 -2.22
N THR A 122 3.91 29.12 -3.50
CA THR A 122 3.04 29.86 -4.43
C THR A 122 2.66 28.98 -5.62
N GLY A 123 1.55 29.32 -6.27
CA GLY A 123 1.05 28.59 -7.44
C GLY A 123 0.49 27.23 -7.09
N GLU A 124 0.93 26.21 -7.79
CA GLU A 124 0.42 24.84 -7.66
C GLU A 124 0.99 24.03 -6.48
N HIS A 125 1.82 24.65 -5.61
CA HIS A 125 2.52 23.97 -4.52
C HIS A 125 3.28 22.73 -5.02
N ARG A 126 4.24 22.95 -5.93
CA ARG A 126 5.02 21.88 -6.55
C ARG A 126 5.98 21.25 -5.55
N LEU A 127 5.95 19.95 -5.47
CA LEU A 127 6.88 19.14 -4.69
C LEU A 127 8.15 18.88 -5.52
N PHE A 128 9.30 18.77 -4.85
CA PHE A 128 10.55 18.38 -5.49
C PHE A 128 11.50 17.76 -4.47
N GLY A 129 12.34 16.83 -4.92
CA GLY A 129 13.39 16.23 -4.10
C GLY A 129 13.23 14.74 -3.95
N TYR A 130 13.83 14.22 -2.86
CA TYR A 130 13.80 12.81 -2.54
C TYR A 130 13.99 12.56 -1.04
N ALA A 131 13.58 11.39 -0.58
CA ALA A 131 13.91 10.86 0.73
C ALA A 131 14.63 9.51 0.59
N THR A 132 15.67 9.29 1.39
CA THR A 132 16.27 7.98 1.59
C THR A 132 15.80 7.38 2.90
N MET A 133 15.60 6.07 2.92
CA MET A 133 15.12 5.31 4.07
C MET A 133 16.04 4.15 4.34
N ASN A 134 16.40 3.96 5.60
CA ASN A 134 17.05 2.78 6.11
C ASN A 134 16.20 2.24 7.26
N ASP A 135 15.80 0.97 7.19
CA ASP A 135 14.99 0.27 8.18
C ASP A 135 13.66 0.98 8.54
N GLY A 136 13.04 1.65 7.56
CA GLY A 136 11.73 2.29 7.74
C GLY A 136 10.65 1.26 8.03
N ASP A 137 9.83 1.46 9.07
CA ASP A 137 8.75 0.54 9.43
C ASP A 137 7.65 0.53 8.37
N LEU A 138 7.44 -0.63 7.73
CA LEU A 138 6.47 -0.82 6.65
C LEU A 138 5.05 -0.46 7.08
N THR A 139 4.64 -0.88 8.28
CA THR A 139 3.27 -0.67 8.78
C THR A 139 2.97 0.81 8.96
N SER A 140 3.88 1.55 9.55
CA SER A 140 3.73 3.00 9.74
C SER A 140 3.70 3.74 8.41
N LEU A 141 4.56 3.37 7.45
CA LEU A 141 4.62 4.01 6.13
C LEU A 141 3.36 3.73 5.29
N THR A 142 2.86 2.50 5.31
CA THR A 142 1.62 2.17 4.61
C THR A 142 0.40 2.83 5.25
N ASN A 143 0.37 2.96 6.59
CA ASN A 143 -0.68 3.72 7.29
C ASN A 143 -0.65 5.21 6.91
N LEU A 144 0.53 5.82 6.77
CA LEU A 144 0.66 7.19 6.26
C LEU A 144 0.08 7.35 4.85
N ALA A 145 0.24 6.32 4.01
CA ALA A 145 -0.34 6.27 2.67
C ALA A 145 -1.83 5.87 2.64
N GLY A 146 -2.46 5.64 3.80
CA GLY A 146 -3.86 5.21 3.89
C GLY A 146 -4.09 3.73 3.57
N VAL A 147 -3.02 2.93 3.43
CA VAL A 147 -3.08 1.49 3.16
C VAL A 147 -2.92 0.71 4.46
N LYS A 148 -3.91 -0.11 4.79
CA LYS A 148 -3.85 -1.00 5.95
C LYS A 148 -3.46 -2.41 5.52
N LEU A 149 -2.28 -2.85 5.94
CA LEU A 149 -1.84 -4.24 5.81
C LEU A 149 -2.22 -5.02 7.08
N HIS A 150 -2.79 -6.21 6.90
CA HIS A 150 -3.13 -7.10 8.02
C HIS A 150 -1.97 -8.05 8.29
N ASN A 151 -1.60 -8.20 9.56
CA ASN A 151 -0.57 -9.16 9.99
C ASN A 151 0.71 -9.13 9.15
N THR A 152 1.10 -7.92 8.69
CA THR A 152 2.25 -7.76 7.80
C THR A 152 3.19 -6.71 8.37
N THR A 153 4.45 -7.07 8.55
CA THR A 153 5.52 -6.19 9.02
C THR A 153 6.74 -6.32 8.11
N GLY A 154 7.67 -5.38 8.20
CA GLY A 154 8.91 -5.39 7.43
C GLY A 154 9.64 -4.07 7.56
N LEU A 155 10.87 -4.04 7.08
CA LEU A 155 11.75 -2.86 7.09
C LEU A 155 12.00 -2.41 5.65
N ILE A 156 11.63 -1.17 5.33
CA ILE A 156 11.84 -0.61 3.98
C ILE A 156 13.20 0.07 3.93
N ASN A 157 14.02 -0.34 2.96
CA ASN A 157 15.28 0.26 2.61
C ASN A 157 15.22 0.77 1.18
N GLY A 158 15.56 2.05 0.96
CA GLY A 158 15.49 2.58 -0.39
C GLY A 158 15.38 4.08 -0.49
N ARG A 159 14.86 4.52 -1.63
CA ARG A 159 14.71 5.92 -1.98
C ARG A 159 13.30 6.18 -2.52
N VAL A 160 12.72 7.29 -2.08
CA VAL A 160 11.49 7.86 -2.63
C VAL A 160 11.84 9.17 -3.32
N ASP A 161 11.56 9.28 -4.61
CA ASP A 161 11.62 10.54 -5.36
C ASP A 161 10.25 11.24 -5.31
N LEU A 162 10.27 12.55 -5.12
CA LEU A 162 9.10 13.39 -4.94
C LEU A 162 9.02 14.45 -6.03
N GLY A 163 7.86 14.60 -6.64
CA GLY A 163 7.56 15.58 -7.68
C GLY A 163 6.08 15.90 -7.78
N GLY A 164 5.68 16.50 -8.90
CA GLY A 164 4.28 16.90 -9.11
C GLY A 164 3.85 18.06 -8.22
N ASN A 165 2.62 18.01 -7.68
CA ASN A 165 2.10 19.00 -6.74
C ASN A 165 1.25 18.34 -5.66
N LEU A 166 0.83 19.09 -4.62
CA LEU A 166 0.08 18.53 -3.49
C LEU A 166 -1.25 17.85 -3.89
N LYS A 167 -1.88 18.27 -4.98
CA LYS A 167 -3.14 17.66 -5.45
C LYS A 167 -2.90 16.42 -6.31
N ASN A 168 -1.81 16.42 -7.05
CA ASN A 168 -1.39 15.31 -7.93
C ASN A 168 0.12 15.09 -7.71
N PRO A 169 0.50 14.40 -6.63
CA PRO A 169 1.89 14.11 -6.35
C PRO A 169 2.45 13.07 -7.31
N ASP A 170 3.70 13.27 -7.72
CA ASP A 170 4.50 12.26 -8.39
C ASP A 170 5.42 11.64 -7.33
N ILE A 171 5.30 10.33 -7.13
CA ILE A 171 6.05 9.60 -6.11
C ILE A 171 6.64 8.35 -6.76
N ALA A 172 7.94 8.13 -6.63
CA ALA A 172 8.58 6.90 -7.09
C ALA A 172 9.38 6.29 -5.93
N LEU A 173 9.09 5.04 -5.60
CA LEU A 173 9.78 4.26 -4.58
C LEU A 173 10.60 3.16 -5.25
N LYS A 174 11.90 3.11 -4.94
CA LYS A 174 12.79 2.02 -5.34
C LYS A 174 13.62 1.54 -4.15
N GLY A 175 13.58 0.24 -3.90
CA GLY A 175 14.30 -0.34 -2.76
C GLY A 175 13.95 -1.78 -2.49
N THR A 176 14.14 -2.17 -1.22
CA THR A 176 13.80 -3.49 -0.69
C THR A 176 12.88 -3.36 0.52
N ILE A 177 12.17 -4.45 0.80
CA ILE A 177 11.51 -4.67 2.08
C ILE A 177 12.21 -5.86 2.71
N ASP A 178 12.98 -5.61 3.75
CA ASP A 178 13.71 -6.64 4.48
C ASP A 178 12.86 -7.14 5.65
N ASP A 179 13.12 -8.36 6.10
CA ASP A 179 12.39 -9.02 7.17
C ASP A 179 10.85 -8.99 6.97
N LEU A 180 10.40 -9.07 5.69
CA LEU A 180 8.97 -9.09 5.39
C LEU A 180 8.34 -10.30 6.06
N THR A 181 7.40 -10.04 6.97
CA THR A 181 6.70 -11.07 7.73
C THR A 181 5.20 -10.96 7.49
N VAL A 182 4.55 -12.09 7.27
CA VAL A 182 3.10 -12.22 7.12
C VAL A 182 2.58 -13.24 8.13
N GLY A 183 1.73 -12.79 9.06
CA GLY A 183 1.43 -13.57 10.26
C GLY A 183 2.70 -13.84 11.04
N ASP A 184 2.99 -15.12 11.29
CA ASP A 184 4.20 -15.57 11.97
C ASP A 184 5.30 -16.04 11.00
N HIS A 185 5.13 -15.85 9.70
CA HIS A 185 6.03 -16.36 8.67
C HIS A 185 6.93 -15.28 8.09
N LEU A 186 8.23 -15.49 8.20
CA LEU A 186 9.25 -14.65 7.54
C LEU A 186 9.35 -15.04 6.06
N LEU A 187 9.09 -14.09 5.15
CA LEU A 187 9.14 -14.31 3.70
C LEU A 187 10.51 -13.97 3.09
N GLY A 188 11.31 -13.13 3.75
CA GLY A 188 12.62 -12.72 3.28
C GLY A 188 12.64 -11.31 2.67
N THR A 189 13.71 -10.99 1.94
CA THR A 189 13.89 -9.67 1.31
C THR A 189 13.14 -9.58 0.00
N SER A 190 12.23 -8.63 -0.08
CA SER A 190 11.42 -8.34 -1.26
C SER A 190 11.97 -7.15 -2.03
N GLN A 191 11.80 -7.12 -3.35
CA GLN A 191 12.19 -6.01 -4.21
C GLN A 191 10.98 -5.18 -4.61
N VAL A 192 11.12 -3.85 -4.53
CA VAL A 192 10.07 -2.88 -4.86
C VAL A 192 10.64 -1.79 -5.76
N ASP A 193 10.00 -1.57 -6.90
CA ASP A 193 10.21 -0.43 -7.79
C ASP A 193 8.83 -0.05 -8.35
N VAL A 194 8.22 0.97 -7.73
CA VAL A 194 6.87 1.43 -8.04
C VAL A 194 6.84 2.95 -8.17
N ALA A 195 5.97 3.47 -9.01
CA ALA A 195 5.80 4.89 -9.19
C ALA A 195 4.32 5.27 -9.36
N LEU A 196 3.94 6.42 -8.81
CA LEU A 196 2.73 7.16 -9.15
C LEU A 196 3.16 8.45 -9.83
N GLN A 197 2.92 8.58 -11.11
CA GLN A 197 3.30 9.76 -11.89
C GLN A 197 2.19 10.12 -12.87
N ASN A 198 1.82 11.38 -12.92
CA ASN A 198 0.74 11.84 -13.81
C ASN A 198 -0.56 11.02 -13.65
N ARG A 199 -0.93 10.68 -12.42
CA ARG A 199 -2.10 9.83 -12.09
C ARG A 199 -2.03 8.39 -12.66
N ARG A 200 -0.84 7.93 -13.05
CA ARG A 200 -0.56 6.55 -13.43
C ARG A 200 0.28 5.88 -12.35
N PHE A 201 -0.25 4.80 -11.80
CA PHE A 201 0.50 3.90 -10.96
C PHE A 201 1.22 2.87 -11.82
N THR A 202 2.53 2.76 -11.68
CA THR A 202 3.38 1.81 -12.42
C THR A 202 4.08 0.90 -11.42
N VAL A 203 4.07 -0.39 -11.69
CA VAL A 203 4.86 -1.41 -11.00
C VAL A 203 5.94 -1.85 -11.97
N ASN A 204 7.16 -1.31 -11.83
CA ASN A 204 8.30 -1.76 -12.64
C ASN A 204 8.79 -3.12 -12.16
N THR A 205 8.86 -3.29 -10.83
CA THR A 205 9.24 -4.55 -10.19
C THR A 205 8.57 -4.62 -8.82
N PHE A 206 7.91 -5.72 -8.57
CA PHE A 206 7.48 -6.12 -7.23
C PHE A 206 7.70 -7.63 -7.13
N GLN A 207 8.65 -8.06 -6.29
CA GLN A 207 9.03 -9.46 -6.13
C GLN A 207 9.13 -9.81 -4.65
N VAL A 208 8.39 -10.83 -4.25
CA VAL A 208 8.31 -11.33 -2.87
C VAL A 208 8.66 -12.81 -2.87
N PRO A 209 9.78 -13.22 -2.24
CA PRO A 209 10.04 -14.64 -1.98
C PRO A 209 8.97 -15.19 -1.03
N VAL A 210 8.47 -16.38 -1.31
CA VAL A 210 7.45 -17.05 -0.46
C VAL A 210 7.82 -18.53 -0.35
N GLY A 211 8.48 -18.91 0.73
CA GLY A 211 9.09 -20.23 0.85
C GLY A 211 10.14 -20.45 -0.25
N ASP A 212 10.03 -21.56 -0.97
CA ASP A 212 10.90 -21.86 -2.12
C ASP A 212 10.41 -21.19 -3.43
N GLY A 213 9.35 -20.40 -3.35
CA GLY A 213 8.69 -19.77 -4.48
C GLY A 213 8.86 -18.27 -4.54
N MET A 214 8.19 -17.67 -5.53
CA MET A 214 8.22 -16.23 -5.80
C MET A 214 6.85 -15.73 -6.22
N LEU A 215 6.41 -14.64 -5.63
CA LEU A 215 5.30 -13.81 -6.11
C LEU A 215 5.87 -12.58 -6.79
N ALA A 216 5.37 -12.23 -7.97
CA ALA A 216 5.83 -11.07 -8.72
C ALA A 216 4.64 -10.32 -9.34
N ALA A 217 4.79 -9.00 -9.48
CA ALA A 217 3.85 -8.16 -10.21
C ALA A 217 4.61 -7.11 -11.04
N ALA A 218 4.06 -6.79 -12.22
CA ALA A 218 4.54 -5.70 -13.07
C ALA A 218 3.37 -5.15 -13.92
N GLY A 219 3.49 -3.90 -14.37
CA GLY A 219 2.49 -3.26 -15.22
C GLY A 219 2.11 -1.86 -14.76
N HIS A 220 0.93 -1.40 -15.17
CA HIS A 220 0.48 -0.07 -14.81
C HIS A 220 -1.05 0.03 -14.70
N ALA A 221 -1.51 1.05 -13.97
CA ALA A 221 -2.91 1.44 -13.88
C ALA A 221 -3.04 2.97 -13.91
N ASP A 222 -3.79 3.51 -14.85
CA ASP A 222 -4.22 4.91 -14.83
C ASP A 222 -5.36 5.06 -13.81
N LEU A 223 -5.29 6.02 -12.89
CA LEU A 223 -6.31 6.17 -11.84
C LEU A 223 -7.72 6.43 -12.38
N ASP A 224 -7.83 7.06 -13.56
CA ASP A 224 -9.11 7.34 -14.24
C ASP A 224 -9.09 6.81 -15.68
N GLY A 225 -8.36 5.76 -15.97
CA GLY A 225 -8.21 5.22 -17.31
C GLY A 225 -8.13 3.71 -17.32
N LYS A 226 -7.14 3.18 -18.00
CA LYS A 226 -6.94 1.75 -18.20
C LYS A 226 -5.90 1.18 -17.25
N THR A 227 -6.04 -0.10 -16.98
CA THR A 227 -5.06 -0.91 -16.26
C THR A 227 -4.51 -2.00 -17.19
N ASP A 228 -3.24 -2.34 -16.98
CA ASP A 228 -2.55 -3.48 -17.58
C ASP A 228 -1.48 -3.94 -16.57
N ILE A 229 -1.86 -4.87 -15.70
CA ILE A 229 -1.01 -5.41 -14.64
C ILE A 229 -1.01 -6.93 -14.76
N GLN A 230 0.19 -7.51 -14.75
CA GLN A 230 0.37 -8.94 -14.61
C GLN A 230 0.86 -9.28 -13.20
N ILE A 231 0.25 -10.29 -12.60
CA ILE A 231 0.66 -10.88 -11.32
C ILE A 231 0.95 -12.35 -11.58
N ALA A 232 2.09 -12.82 -11.10
CA ALA A 232 2.49 -14.22 -11.25
C ALA A 232 3.00 -14.79 -9.94
N ALA A 233 2.71 -16.05 -9.70
CA ALA A 233 3.28 -16.83 -8.61
C ALA A 233 3.89 -18.10 -9.16
N ASN A 234 5.04 -18.48 -8.62
CA ASN A 234 5.72 -19.74 -8.93
C ASN A 234 6.07 -20.44 -7.63
N LYS A 235 5.57 -21.66 -7.43
CA LYS A 235 5.79 -22.50 -6.23
C LYS A 235 5.50 -21.80 -4.89
N VAL A 236 4.50 -20.95 -4.86
CA VAL A 236 4.13 -20.20 -3.65
C VAL A 236 3.35 -21.11 -2.71
N ASP A 237 3.80 -21.26 -1.48
CA ASP A 237 3.02 -21.91 -0.42
C ASP A 237 1.91 -20.96 0.05
N LEU A 238 0.67 -21.36 -0.20
CA LEU A 238 -0.51 -20.56 0.13
C LEU A 238 -0.65 -20.33 1.63
N SER A 239 -0.22 -21.26 2.48
CA SER A 239 -0.31 -21.11 3.93
C SER A 239 0.45 -19.88 4.43
N LEU A 240 1.51 -19.47 3.72
CA LEU A 240 2.34 -18.32 4.06
C LEU A 240 1.70 -16.98 3.66
N LEU A 241 0.80 -16.97 2.67
CA LEU A 241 0.16 -15.75 2.17
C LEU A 241 -1.24 -15.49 2.71
N LEU A 242 -2.00 -16.54 3.03
CA LEU A 242 -3.39 -16.39 3.47
C LEU A 242 -3.59 -15.49 4.70
N PRO A 243 -2.66 -15.43 5.67
CA PRO A 243 -2.77 -14.51 6.81
C PRO A 243 -2.92 -13.03 6.43
N ILE A 244 -2.46 -12.61 5.25
CA ILE A 244 -2.64 -11.23 4.73
C ILE A 244 -4.13 -10.86 4.63
N THR A 245 -4.99 -11.85 4.36
CA THR A 245 -6.43 -11.62 4.22
C THR A 245 -7.12 -11.29 5.54
N GLY A 246 -6.45 -11.51 6.68
CA GLY A 246 -7.04 -11.42 8.01
C GLY A 246 -8.10 -12.47 8.29
N LYS A 247 -8.20 -13.52 7.45
CA LYS A 247 -9.16 -14.63 7.59
C LYS A 247 -8.41 -15.95 7.75
N GLU A 248 -8.91 -16.81 8.63
CA GLU A 248 -8.45 -18.18 8.70
C GLU A 248 -9.11 -19.00 7.59
N ILE A 249 -8.34 -19.29 6.54
CA ILE A 249 -8.76 -20.13 5.42
C ILE A 249 -7.96 -21.44 5.52
N PRO A 250 -8.60 -22.59 5.79
CA PRO A 250 -7.93 -23.86 5.98
C PRO A 250 -7.52 -24.49 4.64
N LEU A 251 -6.74 -23.72 3.87
CA LEU A 251 -6.24 -24.08 2.54
C LEU A 251 -4.71 -24.05 2.55
N THR A 252 -4.08 -25.11 2.16
CA THR A 252 -2.64 -25.22 1.95
C THR A 252 -2.34 -25.75 0.56
N GLY A 253 -1.11 -25.64 0.09
CA GLY A 253 -0.66 -26.18 -1.19
C GLY A 253 0.30 -25.23 -1.91
N ASN A 254 1.01 -25.79 -2.88
CA ASN A 254 1.94 -25.02 -3.71
C ASN A 254 1.21 -24.50 -4.95
N LEU A 255 1.15 -23.18 -5.06
CA LEU A 255 0.42 -22.47 -6.11
C LEU A 255 1.38 -21.90 -7.17
N ASN A 256 1.07 -22.18 -8.42
CA ASN A 256 1.55 -21.42 -9.57
C ASN A 256 0.36 -20.72 -10.20
N PHE A 257 0.47 -19.42 -10.51
CA PHE A 257 -0.57 -18.74 -11.26
C PHE A 257 -0.01 -17.58 -12.10
N ILE A 258 -0.77 -17.21 -13.11
CA ILE A 258 -0.63 -15.96 -13.83
C ILE A 258 -2.02 -15.32 -13.86
N ALA A 259 -2.10 -14.05 -13.44
CA ALA A 259 -3.30 -13.24 -13.53
C ALA A 259 -2.97 -11.98 -14.33
N ASN A 260 -3.74 -11.72 -15.40
CA ASN A 260 -3.67 -10.49 -16.18
C ASN A 260 -4.88 -9.62 -15.83
N VAL A 261 -4.60 -8.42 -15.35
CA VAL A 261 -5.61 -7.40 -15.00
C VAL A 261 -5.58 -6.34 -16.09
N SER A 262 -6.65 -6.18 -16.85
CA SER A 262 -6.70 -5.29 -18.00
C SER A 262 -8.02 -4.52 -18.07
N GLY A 263 -8.14 -3.56 -18.99
CA GLY A 263 -9.37 -2.80 -19.23
C GLY A 263 -9.48 -1.54 -18.37
N GLU A 264 -10.69 -1.13 -18.03
CA GLU A 264 -10.93 0.09 -17.25
C GLU A 264 -10.56 -0.13 -15.78
N THR A 265 -9.78 0.78 -15.18
CA THR A 265 -9.30 0.65 -13.78
C THR A 265 -10.44 0.54 -12.77
N ARG A 266 -11.59 1.16 -13.02
CA ARG A 266 -12.77 1.09 -12.14
C ARG A 266 -13.59 -0.19 -12.31
N ASN A 267 -13.44 -0.90 -13.44
CA ASN A 267 -14.09 -2.16 -13.72
C ASN A 267 -13.16 -3.06 -14.56
N PRO A 268 -12.07 -3.56 -13.97
CA PRO A 268 -11.06 -4.30 -14.70
C PRO A 268 -11.56 -5.69 -15.08
N LYS A 269 -11.07 -6.19 -16.21
CA LYS A 269 -11.10 -7.58 -16.59
C LYS A 269 -9.90 -8.30 -15.98
N VAL A 270 -10.13 -9.43 -15.33
CA VAL A 270 -9.06 -10.30 -14.82
C VAL A 270 -9.13 -11.64 -15.53
N GLU A 271 -8.02 -12.09 -16.09
CA GLU A 271 -7.84 -13.42 -16.64
C GLU A 271 -6.86 -14.20 -15.77
N LEU A 272 -7.29 -15.32 -15.22
CA LEU A 272 -6.53 -16.15 -14.29
C LEU A 272 -6.31 -17.53 -14.87
N SER A 273 -5.06 -18.00 -14.85
CA SER A 273 -4.68 -19.39 -14.98
C SER A 273 -3.89 -19.81 -13.76
N ALA A 274 -4.30 -20.86 -13.07
CA ALA A 274 -3.69 -21.33 -11.85
C ALA A 274 -3.54 -22.85 -11.84
N ASP A 275 -2.45 -23.30 -11.22
CA ASP A 275 -2.13 -24.71 -10.99
C ASP A 275 -1.63 -24.88 -9.57
N MET A 276 -2.33 -25.65 -8.77
CA MET A 276 -2.00 -25.90 -7.37
C MET A 276 -1.76 -27.39 -7.17
N THR A 277 -0.68 -27.73 -6.50
CA THR A 277 -0.30 -29.09 -6.17
C THR A 277 -0.27 -29.31 -4.66
N ASN A 278 -0.48 -30.56 -4.24
CA ASN A 278 -0.49 -30.94 -2.83
C ASN A 278 -1.46 -30.09 -2.00
N ALA A 279 -2.65 -29.83 -2.56
CA ALA A 279 -3.65 -28.99 -1.94
C ALA A 279 -4.35 -29.73 -0.79
N THR A 280 -4.58 -29.03 0.31
CA THR A 280 -5.45 -29.51 1.39
C THR A 280 -6.45 -28.42 1.73
N TYR A 281 -7.73 -28.75 1.72
CA TYR A 281 -8.80 -27.84 2.14
C TYR A 281 -9.69 -28.53 3.16
N ASN A 282 -9.86 -27.94 4.34
CA ASN A 282 -10.60 -28.54 5.47
C ASN A 282 -10.19 -30.01 5.75
N GLY A 283 -8.89 -30.32 5.65
CA GLY A 283 -8.36 -31.66 5.87
C GLY A 283 -8.56 -32.66 4.70
N VAL A 284 -9.19 -32.24 3.60
CA VAL A 284 -9.32 -33.04 2.38
C VAL A 284 -8.14 -32.75 1.46
N PHE A 285 -7.36 -33.80 1.19
CA PHE A 285 -6.21 -33.72 0.31
C PHE A 285 -6.62 -33.89 -1.16
N VAL A 286 -6.02 -33.07 -2.04
CA VAL A 286 -6.16 -33.10 -3.51
C VAL A 286 -4.78 -33.00 -4.13
N ASP A 287 -4.42 -33.93 -5.01
CA ASP A 287 -3.08 -33.99 -5.62
C ASP A 287 -2.80 -32.75 -6.48
N ARG A 288 -3.80 -32.33 -7.27
CA ARG A 288 -3.68 -31.19 -8.16
C ARG A 288 -5.03 -30.50 -8.37
N VAL A 289 -5.00 -29.16 -8.38
CA VAL A 289 -6.13 -28.32 -8.80
C VAL A 289 -5.65 -27.41 -9.92
N TYR A 290 -6.30 -27.47 -11.06
CA TYR A 290 -6.07 -26.55 -12.17
C TYR A 290 -7.30 -25.68 -12.38
N ALA A 291 -7.08 -24.37 -12.55
CA ALA A 291 -8.15 -23.40 -12.74
C ALA A 291 -7.87 -22.46 -13.91
N MET A 292 -8.89 -22.19 -14.71
CA MET A 292 -8.97 -21.08 -15.64
C MET A 292 -10.26 -20.29 -15.35
N ALA A 293 -10.12 -19.01 -15.12
CA ALA A 293 -11.25 -18.13 -14.82
C ALA A 293 -11.04 -16.75 -15.42
N THR A 294 -12.14 -16.09 -15.75
CA THR A 294 -12.14 -14.66 -16.06
C THR A 294 -13.09 -13.94 -15.11
N MET A 295 -12.75 -12.72 -14.71
CA MET A 295 -13.64 -11.81 -14.01
C MET A 295 -13.90 -10.60 -14.90
N GLU A 296 -15.16 -10.31 -15.14
CA GLU A 296 -15.62 -9.14 -15.89
C GLU A 296 -17.00 -8.74 -15.36
N ASP A 297 -17.29 -7.45 -15.27
CA ASP A 297 -18.56 -6.93 -14.77
C ASP A 297 -18.99 -7.51 -13.40
N LYS A 298 -18.00 -7.70 -12.52
CA LYS A 298 -18.19 -8.27 -11.17
C LYS A 298 -18.73 -9.71 -11.16
N VAL A 299 -18.55 -10.44 -12.25
CA VAL A 299 -18.86 -11.86 -12.36
C VAL A 299 -17.57 -12.63 -12.64
N ILE A 300 -17.29 -13.64 -11.83
CA ILE A 300 -16.22 -14.60 -12.08
C ILE A 300 -16.82 -15.74 -12.91
N LYS A 301 -16.31 -15.90 -14.14
CA LYS A 301 -16.62 -17.03 -15.01
C LYS A 301 -15.55 -18.08 -14.87
N ILE A 302 -15.88 -19.21 -14.29
CA ILE A 302 -15.01 -20.37 -14.22
C ILE A 302 -15.15 -21.12 -15.54
N GLN A 303 -14.16 -20.99 -16.42
CA GLN A 303 -14.12 -21.77 -17.65
C GLN A 303 -13.79 -23.23 -17.33
N GLN A 304 -12.89 -23.43 -16.36
CA GLN A 304 -12.46 -24.75 -15.95
C GLN A 304 -11.84 -24.70 -14.56
N LEU A 305 -12.34 -25.52 -13.65
CA LEU A 305 -11.70 -25.85 -12.39
C LEU A 305 -11.68 -27.38 -12.29
N VAL A 306 -10.49 -27.97 -12.34
CA VAL A 306 -10.31 -29.44 -12.31
C VAL A 306 -9.57 -29.81 -11.03
N GLY A 307 -10.20 -30.60 -10.18
CA GLY A 307 -9.55 -31.26 -9.04
C GLY A 307 -9.21 -32.70 -9.40
N GLN A 308 -8.02 -33.13 -9.00
CA GLN A 308 -7.55 -34.51 -9.19
C GLN A 308 -7.09 -35.11 -7.87
N ARG A 309 -7.55 -36.33 -7.56
CA ARG A 309 -7.10 -37.14 -6.44
C ARG A 309 -6.92 -38.61 -6.91
N GLY A 310 -5.67 -39.03 -7.03
CA GLY A 310 -5.37 -40.32 -7.63
C GLY A 310 -5.87 -40.40 -9.08
N GLN A 311 -6.71 -41.39 -9.38
CA GLN A 311 -7.35 -41.55 -10.68
C GLN A 311 -8.64 -40.72 -10.86
N TYR A 312 -9.18 -40.17 -9.76
CA TYR A 312 -10.46 -39.46 -9.75
C TYR A 312 -10.27 -38.00 -10.16
N LYS A 313 -11.19 -37.51 -11.00
CA LYS A 313 -11.21 -36.12 -11.46
C LYS A 313 -12.61 -35.54 -11.35
N SER A 314 -12.67 -34.34 -10.84
CA SER A 314 -13.88 -33.51 -10.86
C SER A 314 -13.63 -32.24 -11.68
N LYS A 315 -14.64 -31.80 -12.42
CA LYS A 315 -14.59 -30.57 -13.19
C LYS A 315 -15.75 -29.67 -12.77
N ILE A 316 -15.45 -28.40 -12.58
CA ILE A 316 -16.41 -27.37 -12.23
C ILE A 316 -16.30 -26.26 -13.26
N TYR A 317 -17.43 -25.72 -13.68
CA TYR A 317 -17.52 -24.53 -14.53
C TYR A 317 -18.82 -23.78 -14.24
N GLY A 318 -18.85 -22.50 -14.57
CA GLY A 318 -20.03 -21.65 -14.35
C GLY A 318 -19.69 -20.27 -13.85
N ASP A 319 -20.70 -19.56 -13.35
CA ASP A 319 -20.62 -18.15 -13.01
C ASP A 319 -20.79 -17.92 -11.51
N ILE A 320 -19.89 -17.08 -10.93
CA ILE A 320 -19.95 -16.64 -9.54
C ILE A 320 -19.99 -15.11 -9.52
N PRO A 321 -21.12 -14.48 -9.25
CA PRO A 321 -21.17 -13.05 -8.98
C PRO A 321 -20.33 -12.71 -7.76
N LEU A 322 -19.54 -11.62 -7.81
CA LEU A 322 -18.71 -11.20 -6.65
C LEU A 322 -19.55 -10.98 -5.40
N ALA A 323 -20.77 -10.48 -5.55
CA ALA A 323 -21.70 -10.31 -4.43
C ALA A 323 -21.95 -11.61 -3.66
N ALA A 324 -21.97 -12.75 -4.33
CA ALA A 324 -22.17 -14.05 -3.69
C ALA A 324 -21.02 -14.49 -2.77
N LEU A 325 -19.81 -13.96 -2.98
CA LEU A 325 -18.64 -14.27 -2.12
C LEU A 325 -18.65 -13.51 -0.79
N TYR A 326 -19.40 -12.41 -0.72
CA TYR A 326 -19.44 -11.53 0.45
C TYR A 326 -20.72 -11.69 1.30
N THR A 327 -21.69 -12.43 0.80
CA THR A 327 -22.95 -12.67 1.51
C THR A 327 -22.86 -13.99 2.28
N SER A 328 -23.07 -13.92 3.59
CA SER A 328 -23.19 -15.11 4.47
C SER A 328 -24.62 -15.65 4.54
N SER A 329 -25.56 -14.99 3.86
CA SER A 329 -27.01 -15.29 3.96
C SER A 329 -27.46 -16.09 2.75
N TYR A 330 -28.45 -16.96 2.97
CA TYR A 330 -29.15 -17.66 1.90
C TYR A 330 -29.79 -16.65 0.91
N LEU A 331 -29.44 -16.76 -0.37
CA LEU A 331 -30.03 -15.98 -1.45
C LEU A 331 -31.21 -16.74 -2.04
N PRO A 332 -32.37 -16.07 -2.24
CA PRO A 332 -33.53 -16.72 -2.83
C PRO A 332 -33.23 -17.15 -4.28
N PRO A 333 -33.85 -18.24 -4.76
CA PRO A 333 -33.72 -18.68 -6.15
C PRO A 333 -34.11 -17.56 -7.13
N GLY A 334 -33.29 -17.35 -8.16
CA GLY A 334 -33.51 -16.30 -9.17
C GLY A 334 -32.86 -14.95 -8.84
N ASP A 335 -32.22 -14.81 -7.70
CA ASP A 335 -31.39 -13.63 -7.42
C ASP A 335 -30.19 -13.59 -8.37
N LYS A 336 -29.94 -12.42 -8.99
CA LYS A 336 -28.79 -12.21 -9.91
C LYS A 336 -27.43 -12.37 -9.23
N SER A 337 -27.38 -12.37 -7.91
CA SER A 337 -26.21 -12.66 -7.10
C SER A 337 -26.03 -14.15 -6.77
N ALA A 338 -26.93 -15.03 -7.21
CA ALA A 338 -26.82 -16.47 -7.01
C ALA A 338 -25.71 -17.07 -7.92
N MET A 339 -24.95 -18.04 -7.38
CA MET A 339 -23.96 -18.79 -8.15
C MET A 339 -24.68 -19.78 -9.09
N ASP A 340 -24.23 -19.90 -10.32
CA ASP A 340 -24.63 -20.94 -11.26
C ASP A 340 -23.41 -21.81 -11.61
N LEU A 341 -23.29 -22.98 -10.95
CA LEU A 341 -22.15 -23.87 -11.08
C LEU A 341 -22.60 -25.26 -11.54
N VAL A 342 -21.87 -25.81 -12.50
CA VAL A 342 -22.00 -27.19 -12.95
C VAL A 342 -20.80 -27.98 -12.46
N VAL A 343 -21.07 -29.14 -11.88
CA VAL A 343 -20.06 -30.06 -11.37
C VAL A 343 -20.19 -31.38 -12.10
N ASP A 344 -19.12 -31.77 -12.79
CA ASP A 344 -18.97 -33.07 -13.43
C ASP A 344 -17.97 -33.91 -12.64
N VAL A 345 -18.37 -35.09 -12.25
CA VAL A 345 -17.51 -36.07 -11.56
C VAL A 345 -17.46 -37.34 -12.43
N ASN A 346 -16.28 -37.70 -12.86
CA ASN A 346 -16.09 -38.83 -13.81
C ASN A 346 -16.14 -40.19 -13.14
N ASP A 347 -16.25 -40.27 -11.80
CA ASP A 347 -16.30 -41.55 -11.10
C ASP A 347 -17.25 -41.49 -9.90
N GLU A 348 -17.67 -42.67 -9.40
CA GLU A 348 -18.62 -42.80 -8.30
C GLU A 348 -18.02 -42.46 -6.92
N ASP A 349 -16.71 -42.17 -6.87
CA ASP A 349 -16.06 -41.77 -5.62
C ASP A 349 -16.29 -40.30 -5.30
N LEU A 350 -17.26 -40.06 -4.43
CA LEU A 350 -17.66 -38.75 -3.93
C LEU A 350 -16.68 -38.16 -2.91
N ALA A 351 -15.49 -38.73 -2.73
CA ALA A 351 -14.50 -38.25 -1.75
C ALA A 351 -13.99 -36.82 -2.00
N VAL A 352 -14.21 -36.26 -3.20
CA VAL A 352 -13.95 -34.85 -3.52
C VAL A 352 -15.13 -33.92 -3.18
N LEU A 353 -16.32 -34.42 -2.92
CA LEU A 353 -17.50 -33.61 -2.58
C LEU A 353 -17.37 -32.79 -1.30
N PRO A 354 -16.68 -33.23 -0.24
CA PRO A 354 -16.45 -32.37 0.94
C PRO A 354 -15.74 -31.06 0.64
N LEU A 355 -14.98 -30.96 -0.45
CA LEU A 355 -14.39 -29.70 -0.89
C LEU A 355 -15.43 -28.65 -1.29
N MET A 356 -16.64 -29.10 -1.60
CA MET A 356 -17.72 -28.27 -2.14
C MET A 356 -18.78 -27.91 -1.09
N THR A 357 -18.71 -28.47 0.09
CA THR A 357 -19.73 -28.32 1.15
C THR A 357 -19.21 -27.82 2.49
N PRO A 358 -18.56 -26.70 2.60
CA PRO A 358 -18.69 -25.96 3.85
C PRO A 358 -19.77 -24.93 3.69
N ASN A 359 -20.52 -24.71 4.68
CA ASN A 359 -21.55 -23.77 5.09
C ASN A 359 -21.79 -22.47 4.30
N SER A 360 -21.16 -22.26 3.13
CA SER A 360 -21.23 -21.01 2.35
C SER A 360 -21.70 -21.18 0.90
N ILE A 361 -21.90 -22.39 0.39
CA ILE A 361 -22.44 -22.59 -0.96
C ILE A 361 -23.87 -23.04 -0.87
N ALA A 362 -24.79 -22.08 -0.92
CA ALA A 362 -26.18 -22.38 -1.18
C ALA A 362 -26.28 -22.91 -2.62
N LEU A 363 -26.34 -24.24 -2.78
CA LEU A 363 -26.60 -24.88 -4.05
C LEU A 363 -28.01 -24.54 -4.54
N SER A 364 -28.16 -23.41 -5.24
CA SER A 364 -29.46 -22.91 -5.68
C SER A 364 -29.87 -23.43 -7.05
N SER A 365 -29.00 -24.15 -7.79
CA SER A 365 -29.35 -24.57 -9.12
C SER A 365 -30.15 -25.89 -9.11
N SER A 366 -31.29 -25.87 -9.79
CA SER A 366 -32.14 -27.06 -10.02
C SER A 366 -31.40 -28.20 -10.74
N ARG A 367 -30.34 -27.87 -11.54
CA ARG A 367 -29.49 -28.82 -12.26
C ARG A 367 -28.63 -29.65 -11.32
N LEU A 368 -27.97 -29.01 -10.35
CA LEU A 368 -27.12 -29.71 -9.38
C LEU A 368 -27.96 -30.64 -8.48
N ARG A 369 -29.13 -30.16 -8.07
CA ARG A 369 -30.08 -30.95 -7.28
C ARG A 369 -30.58 -32.17 -8.04
N ASN A 370 -30.77 -32.06 -9.36
CA ASN A 370 -31.22 -33.16 -10.21
C ASN A 370 -30.06 -34.15 -10.52
N SER A 371 -28.81 -33.68 -10.68
CA SER A 371 -27.65 -34.53 -10.83
C SER A 371 -27.36 -35.33 -9.56
N LEU A 372 -27.37 -34.69 -8.38
CA LEU A 372 -27.24 -35.37 -7.09
C LEU A 372 -28.36 -36.37 -6.82
N LYS A 373 -29.63 -36.05 -7.19
CA LYS A 373 -30.75 -37.01 -7.06
C LYS A 373 -30.60 -38.20 -7.99
N LYS A 374 -30.00 -38.06 -9.16
CA LYS A 374 -29.69 -39.19 -10.04
C LYS A 374 -28.57 -40.08 -9.53
N MET A 375 -27.55 -39.51 -8.87
CA MET A 375 -26.44 -40.24 -8.26
C MET A 375 -26.88 -41.01 -7.01
N LEU A 376 -27.77 -40.45 -6.19
CA LEU A 376 -28.26 -41.08 -4.97
C LEU A 376 -29.37 -42.15 -5.19
N LYS A 377 -29.86 -42.33 -6.43
CA LYS A 377 -30.86 -43.35 -6.78
C LYS A 377 -30.30 -44.59 -7.48
N LYS A 378 -29.00 -44.65 -7.71
CA LYS A 378 -28.27 -45.85 -8.12
C LYS A 378 -27.53 -46.43 -6.92
#